data_b72ac5bbb5735c2a4e642a67ee6f402a
#
_entry.id   b72ac5bbb5735c2a4e642a67ee6f402a
#
_cell.length_a   1.000
_cell.length_b   1.000
_cell.length_c   1.000
_cell.angle_alpha   90.00
_cell.angle_beta   90.00
_cell.angle_gamma   90.00
#
_symmetry.space_group_name_H-M   'P 1'
#
loop_
_entity.id
_entity.type
_entity.pdbx_description
1 polymer ?
#
loop_
_entity_poly.entity_id
_entity_poly.type
_entity_poly.pdbx_seq_one_letter_code
_entity_poly.pdbx_strand_id
1 'polypeptide(L)'
;FKLNSSSKILDVGCGKAFLLYEIKKIIPNIKIIGFDVSKYAIKSAPKILKKNIFIHKAEEKYPYEKNYFDLVISLGCLHNLSIFNLEKALNEISRVGKDKYIMVESYKNNKQLFNLQCWALTCNSFFSKKEWQWVFQKFGYNGFYEFIYFD
;
A
#
# COMPACT_ATOMS: atom_id res chain seq x y z
N PHE A 1 1.33 -15.49 3.80
CA PHE A 1 0.80 -15.03 5.09
C PHE A 1 -0.30 -15.97 5.58
N LYS A 2 -0.21 -16.41 6.82
CA LYS A 2 -1.24 -17.28 7.43
C LYS A 2 -2.31 -16.41 8.13
N LEU A 3 -3.28 -15.93 7.35
CA LEU A 3 -4.37 -15.12 7.87
C LEU A 3 -5.55 -15.98 8.31
N ASN A 4 -6.22 -15.55 9.37
CA ASN A 4 -7.42 -16.20 9.92
C ASN A 4 -8.42 -15.15 10.44
N SER A 5 -9.51 -15.60 11.03
CA SER A 5 -10.59 -14.73 11.53
C SER A 5 -10.20 -13.76 12.64
N SER A 6 -9.11 -14.02 13.37
CA SER A 6 -8.60 -13.12 14.41
C SER A 6 -7.56 -12.11 13.89
N SER A 7 -7.08 -12.29 12.66
CA SER A 7 -6.04 -11.44 12.06
C SER A 7 -6.55 -10.01 11.83
N LYS A 8 -5.60 -9.06 11.87
CA LYS A 8 -5.82 -7.64 11.59
C LYS A 8 -5.01 -7.23 10.36
N ILE A 9 -5.67 -6.65 9.37
CA ILE A 9 -5.02 -6.16 8.14
C ILE A 9 -5.19 -4.65 8.02
N LEU A 10 -4.12 -3.97 7.60
CA LEU A 10 -4.15 -2.60 7.13
C LEU A 10 -3.84 -2.55 5.64
N ASP A 11 -4.63 -1.81 4.87
CA ASP A 11 -4.39 -1.49 3.47
C ASP A 11 -4.06 0.00 3.33
N VAL A 12 -2.81 0.30 2.97
CA VAL A 12 -2.28 1.66 2.79
C VAL A 12 -2.44 2.09 1.34
N GLY A 13 -3.30 3.08 1.10
CA GLY A 13 -3.73 3.46 -0.25
C GLY A 13 -4.79 2.51 -0.79
N CYS A 14 -5.79 2.21 0.02
CA CYS A 14 -6.79 1.18 -0.28
C CYS A 14 -7.75 1.51 -1.45
N GLY A 15 -7.69 2.72 -2.00
CA GLY A 15 -8.60 3.15 -3.04
C GLY A 15 -10.07 2.97 -2.64
N LYS A 16 -10.84 2.29 -3.48
CA LYS A 16 -12.24 1.92 -3.19
C LYS A 16 -12.38 0.69 -2.28
N ALA A 17 -11.29 0.20 -1.69
CA ALA A 17 -11.22 -0.92 -0.77
C ALA A 17 -11.79 -2.26 -1.33
N PHE A 18 -11.71 -2.48 -2.65
CA PHE A 18 -12.21 -3.72 -3.25
C PHE A 18 -11.43 -4.95 -2.77
N LEU A 19 -10.10 -4.83 -2.60
CA LEU A 19 -9.29 -5.93 -2.06
C LEU A 19 -9.73 -6.30 -0.64
N LEU A 20 -9.91 -5.31 0.23
CA LEU A 20 -10.40 -5.55 1.60
C LEU A 20 -11.80 -6.17 1.60
N TYR A 21 -12.65 -5.78 0.64
CA TYR A 21 -13.98 -6.37 0.46
C TYR A 21 -13.90 -7.86 0.10
N GLU A 22 -13.03 -8.23 -0.84
CA GLU A 22 -12.85 -9.64 -1.22
C GLU A 22 -12.20 -10.46 -0.10
N ILE A 23 -11.21 -9.92 0.61
CA ILE A 23 -10.63 -10.57 1.79
C ILE A 23 -11.71 -10.87 2.83
N LYS A 24 -12.61 -9.91 3.10
CA LYS A 24 -13.68 -10.08 4.07
C LYS A 24 -14.73 -11.11 3.66
N LYS A 25 -14.94 -11.32 2.35
CA LYS A 25 -15.81 -12.40 1.84
C LYS A 25 -15.20 -13.79 2.10
N ILE A 26 -13.88 -13.90 1.96
CA ILE A 26 -13.16 -15.17 2.17
C ILE A 26 -12.99 -15.47 3.68
N ILE A 27 -12.73 -14.43 4.49
CA ILE A 27 -12.54 -14.54 5.93
C ILE A 27 -13.49 -13.55 6.64
N PRO A 28 -14.77 -13.91 6.87
CA PRO A 28 -15.81 -12.96 7.27
C PRO A 28 -15.53 -12.18 8.57
N ASN A 29 -14.85 -12.78 9.54
CA ASN A 29 -14.58 -12.19 10.86
C ASN A 29 -13.23 -11.47 10.95
N ILE A 30 -12.44 -11.44 9.86
CA ILE A 30 -11.14 -10.75 9.85
C ILE A 30 -11.33 -9.25 10.13
N LYS A 31 -10.42 -8.67 10.89
CA LYS A 31 -10.40 -7.22 11.17
C LYS A 31 -9.63 -6.51 10.05
N ILE A 32 -10.33 -5.70 9.28
CA ILE A 32 -9.74 -4.93 8.18
C ILE A 32 -9.84 -3.44 8.46
N ILE A 33 -8.79 -2.73 8.12
CA ILE A 33 -8.71 -1.26 8.11
C ILE A 33 -8.08 -0.85 6.78
N GLY A 34 -8.52 0.26 6.22
CA GLY A 34 -7.89 0.86 5.05
C GLY A 34 -7.94 2.36 5.10
N PHE A 35 -7.03 3.02 4.41
CA PHE A 35 -7.10 4.45 4.19
C PHE A 35 -6.57 4.85 2.82
N ASP A 36 -7.05 5.99 2.35
CA ASP A 36 -6.64 6.59 1.08
C ASP A 36 -6.77 8.11 1.17
N VAL A 37 -5.99 8.84 0.39
CA VAL A 37 -6.10 10.32 0.30
C VAL A 37 -7.32 10.76 -0.52
N SER A 38 -7.82 9.90 -1.40
CA SER A 38 -8.92 10.17 -2.31
C SER A 38 -10.28 10.15 -1.61
N LYS A 39 -10.85 11.34 -1.38
CA LYS A 39 -12.24 11.46 -0.88
C LYS A 39 -13.23 10.71 -1.78
N TYR A 40 -13.02 10.76 -3.10
CA TYR A 40 -13.85 10.05 -4.07
C TYR A 40 -13.78 8.53 -3.88
N ALA A 41 -12.58 7.98 -3.75
CA ALA A 41 -12.38 6.55 -3.56
C ALA A 41 -13.06 6.06 -2.26
N ILE A 42 -12.80 6.72 -1.14
CA ILE A 42 -13.43 6.40 0.15
C ILE A 42 -14.96 6.53 0.08
N LYS A 43 -15.48 7.59 -0.56
CA LYS A 43 -16.93 7.76 -0.74
C LYS A 43 -17.56 6.65 -1.61
N SER A 44 -16.81 6.15 -2.60
CA SER A 44 -17.29 5.14 -3.57
C SER A 44 -17.06 3.70 -3.11
N ALA A 45 -16.46 3.46 -1.96
CA ALA A 45 -16.20 2.14 -1.43
C ALA A 45 -17.51 1.40 -1.02
N PRO A 46 -17.50 0.06 -0.96
CA PRO A 46 -18.64 -0.73 -0.53
C PRO A 46 -19.20 -0.30 0.84
N LYS A 47 -20.52 -0.17 0.95
CA LYS A 47 -21.19 0.34 2.16
C LYS A 47 -20.78 -0.41 3.43
N ILE A 48 -20.59 -1.72 3.34
CA ILE A 48 -20.20 -2.57 4.47
C ILE A 48 -18.82 -2.21 5.05
N LEU A 49 -17.94 -1.56 4.27
CA LEU A 49 -16.60 -1.19 4.69
C LEU A 49 -16.46 0.25 5.20
N LYS A 50 -17.50 1.08 5.09
CA LYS A 50 -17.45 2.51 5.42
C LYS A 50 -16.94 2.83 6.84
N LYS A 51 -17.18 1.94 7.78
CA LYS A 51 -16.71 2.09 9.17
C LYS A 51 -15.25 1.66 9.36
N ASN A 52 -14.67 1.00 8.37
CA ASN A 52 -13.34 0.42 8.43
C ASN A 52 -12.32 1.19 7.58
N ILE A 53 -12.77 2.20 6.83
CA ILE A 53 -11.92 2.97 5.94
C ILE A 53 -12.06 4.47 6.20
N PHE A 54 -10.97 5.21 6.04
CA PHE A 54 -10.95 6.64 6.32
C PHE A 54 -9.94 7.38 5.41
N ILE A 55 -10.01 8.71 5.43
CA ILE A 55 -9.08 9.56 4.68
C ILE A 55 -7.81 9.75 5.50
N HIS A 56 -6.66 9.38 4.95
CA HIS A 56 -5.36 9.57 5.58
C HIS A 56 -4.25 9.52 4.52
N LYS A 57 -3.11 10.15 4.80
CA LYS A 57 -1.95 10.10 3.92
C LYS A 57 -0.98 9.01 4.36
N ALA A 58 -0.35 8.35 3.40
CA ALA A 58 0.59 7.27 3.67
C ALA A 58 1.87 7.74 4.39
N GLU A 59 2.26 9.00 4.21
CA GLU A 59 3.43 9.61 4.83
C GLU A 59 3.17 10.25 6.21
N GLU A 60 1.94 10.24 6.69
CA GLU A 60 1.58 10.73 8.02
C GLU A 60 1.61 9.60 9.06
N LYS A 61 1.76 9.96 10.35
CA LYS A 61 1.78 8.99 11.44
C LYS A 61 0.43 8.26 11.54
N TYR A 62 0.48 6.92 11.51
CA TYR A 62 -0.74 6.12 11.64
C TYR A 62 -1.21 6.05 13.10
N PRO A 63 -2.54 6.13 13.36
CA PRO A 63 -3.10 6.14 14.72
C PRO A 63 -3.12 4.75 15.37
N TYR A 64 -2.06 3.97 15.18
CA TYR A 64 -1.91 2.61 15.69
C TYR A 64 -0.55 2.41 16.32
N GLU A 65 -0.48 1.50 17.28
CA GLU A 65 0.76 1.14 17.98
C GLU A 65 1.66 0.26 17.11
N LYS A 66 2.91 0.10 17.53
CA LYS A 66 3.87 -0.83 16.91
C LYS A 66 3.32 -2.25 16.87
N ASN A 67 3.47 -2.92 15.73
CA ASN A 67 3.03 -4.31 15.51
C ASN A 67 1.52 -4.56 15.74
N TYR A 68 0.69 -3.53 15.59
CA TYR A 68 -0.76 -3.67 15.78
C TYR A 68 -1.43 -4.56 14.73
N PHE A 69 -0.95 -4.52 13.49
CA PHE A 69 -1.48 -5.33 12.38
C PHE A 69 -0.66 -6.59 12.17
N ASP A 70 -1.33 -7.70 11.90
CA ASP A 70 -0.67 -8.94 11.51
C ASP A 70 -0.11 -8.84 10.09
N LEU A 71 -0.81 -8.10 9.20
CA LEU A 71 -0.33 -7.79 7.85
C LEU A 71 -0.66 -6.34 7.49
N VAL A 72 0.34 -5.63 6.98
CA VAL A 72 0.16 -4.34 6.30
C VAL A 72 0.44 -4.54 4.80
N ILE A 73 -0.50 -4.13 3.96
CA ILE A 73 -0.37 -4.18 2.51
C ILE A 73 -0.39 -2.77 1.92
N SER A 74 0.29 -2.59 0.80
CA SER A 74 0.21 -1.37 -0.03
C SER A 74 0.38 -1.76 -1.49
N LEU A 75 -0.67 -1.61 -2.29
CA LEU A 75 -0.69 -2.03 -3.70
C LEU A 75 -0.93 -0.83 -4.61
N GLY A 76 0.03 -0.52 -5.48
CA GLY A 76 -0.10 0.58 -6.45
C GLY A 76 -0.29 1.96 -5.82
N CYS A 77 0.28 2.21 -4.65
CA CYS A 77 0.12 3.48 -3.93
C CYS A 77 1.43 4.26 -3.81
N LEU A 78 2.50 3.61 -3.38
CA LEU A 78 3.72 4.29 -2.93
C LEU A 78 4.47 5.00 -4.05
N HIS A 79 4.33 4.61 -5.31
CA HIS A 79 4.92 5.32 -6.46
C HIS A 79 4.42 6.78 -6.58
N ASN A 80 3.28 7.12 -5.98
CA ASN A 80 2.76 8.49 -5.98
C ASN A 80 3.48 9.41 -4.98
N LEU A 81 4.30 8.87 -4.08
CA LEU A 81 5.01 9.66 -3.08
C LEU A 81 6.36 10.15 -3.60
N SER A 82 6.80 11.33 -3.16
CA SER A 82 8.19 11.75 -3.30
C SER A 82 9.11 10.88 -2.43
N ILE A 83 10.41 10.86 -2.72
CA ILE A 83 11.39 10.04 -1.98
C ILE A 83 11.38 10.33 -0.47
N PHE A 84 11.22 11.59 -0.06
CA PHE A 84 11.13 11.97 1.37
C PHE A 84 9.87 11.47 2.05
N ASN A 85 8.75 11.41 1.31
CA ASN A 85 7.50 10.88 1.81
C ASN A 85 7.49 9.35 1.78
N LEU A 86 8.21 8.72 0.85
CA LEU A 86 8.45 7.27 0.85
C LEU A 86 9.14 6.81 2.13
N GLU A 87 10.18 7.51 2.59
CA GLU A 87 10.84 7.19 3.85
C GLU A 87 9.85 7.16 5.02
N LYS A 88 9.02 8.21 5.15
CA LYS A 88 8.01 8.29 6.22
C LYS A 88 6.99 7.16 6.12
N ALA A 89 6.45 6.91 4.93
CA ALA A 89 5.47 5.85 4.71
C ALA A 89 6.03 4.46 5.01
N LEU A 90 7.25 4.14 4.54
CA LEU A 90 7.90 2.86 4.80
C LEU A 90 8.22 2.64 6.28
N ASN A 91 8.59 3.72 7.00
CA ASN A 91 8.81 3.67 8.44
C ASN A 91 7.50 3.38 9.20
N GLU A 92 6.38 4.03 8.82
CA GLU A 92 5.08 3.77 9.45
C GLU A 92 4.54 2.38 9.13
N ILE A 93 4.62 1.93 7.87
CA ILE A 93 4.27 0.56 7.45
C ILE A 93 5.07 -0.45 8.29
N SER A 94 6.39 -0.22 8.42
CA SER A 94 7.29 -1.10 9.19
C SER A 94 7.00 -1.06 10.70
N ARG A 95 6.58 0.09 11.21
CA ARG A 95 6.26 0.27 12.63
C ARG A 95 4.99 -0.46 13.03
N VAL A 96 3.91 -0.35 12.25
CA VAL A 96 2.60 -0.87 12.66
C VAL A 96 2.35 -2.31 12.23
N GLY A 97 3.11 -2.85 11.26
CA GLY A 97 2.93 -4.19 10.72
C GLY A 97 3.93 -5.21 11.27
N LYS A 98 3.43 -6.39 11.67
CA LYS A 98 4.28 -7.57 11.91
C LYS A 98 4.81 -8.08 10.58
N ASP A 99 3.91 -8.49 9.68
CA ASP A 99 4.20 -8.79 8.28
C ASP A 99 3.83 -7.62 7.38
N LYS A 100 4.53 -7.50 6.26
CA LYS A 100 4.35 -6.39 5.32
C LYS A 100 4.48 -6.87 3.88
N TYR A 101 3.61 -6.36 3.00
CA TYR A 101 3.66 -6.63 1.57
C TYR A 101 3.42 -5.35 0.77
N ILE A 102 4.35 -5.04 -0.12
CA ILE A 102 4.28 -3.89 -1.01
C ILE A 102 4.33 -4.35 -2.46
N MET A 103 3.43 -3.84 -3.29
CA MET A 103 3.49 -3.98 -4.74
C MET A 103 3.53 -2.59 -5.36
N VAL A 104 4.57 -2.31 -6.16
CA VAL A 104 4.79 -1.01 -6.79
C VAL A 104 5.06 -1.16 -8.27
N GLU A 105 4.70 -0.14 -9.02
CA GLU A 105 5.00 0.00 -10.42
C GLU A 105 6.50 0.26 -10.63
N SER A 106 7.05 -0.36 -11.67
CA SER A 106 8.46 -0.29 -12.01
C SER A 106 8.67 -0.53 -13.51
N TYR A 107 9.89 -0.40 -13.98
CA TYR A 107 10.28 -0.64 -15.37
C TYR A 107 11.64 -1.32 -15.47
N LYS A 108 11.87 -2.02 -16.59
CA LYS A 108 13.12 -2.69 -16.95
C LYS A 108 13.83 -2.05 -18.15
N ASN A 109 13.08 -1.29 -18.95
CA ASN A 109 13.56 -0.66 -20.20
C ASN A 109 12.76 0.62 -20.50
N ASN A 110 13.21 1.36 -21.51
CA ASN A 110 12.60 2.64 -21.88
C ASN A 110 11.15 2.52 -22.37
N LYS A 111 10.77 1.41 -23.02
CA LYS A 111 9.37 1.18 -23.44
C LYS A 111 8.46 1.08 -22.23
N GLN A 112 8.84 0.25 -21.24
CA GLN A 112 8.06 0.12 -20.01
C GLN A 112 8.03 1.41 -19.19
N LEU A 113 9.14 2.18 -19.16
CA LEU A 113 9.15 3.49 -18.52
C LEU A 113 8.17 4.45 -19.19
N PHE A 114 8.16 4.51 -20.52
CA PHE A 114 7.21 5.32 -21.28
C PHE A 114 5.76 4.92 -21.00
N ASN A 115 5.46 3.62 -21.04
CA ASN A 115 4.12 3.11 -20.76
C ASN A 115 3.69 3.44 -19.31
N LEU A 116 4.59 3.28 -18.35
CA LEU A 116 4.34 3.65 -16.96
C LEU A 116 4.06 5.16 -16.82
N GLN A 117 4.82 6.02 -17.48
CA GLN A 117 4.61 7.47 -17.49
C GLN A 117 3.26 7.87 -18.10
N CYS A 118 2.82 7.17 -19.15
CA CYS A 118 1.51 7.39 -19.75
C CYS A 118 0.36 6.95 -18.83
N TRP A 119 0.55 5.90 -18.05
CA TRP A 119 -0.46 5.34 -17.16
C TRP A 119 -0.54 6.06 -15.82
N ALA A 120 0.60 6.33 -15.19
CA ALA A 120 0.70 6.80 -13.81
C ALA A 120 0.78 8.34 -13.74
N LEU A 121 -0.33 9.02 -14.00
CA LEU A 121 -0.39 10.50 -14.07
C LEU A 121 -0.03 11.21 -12.75
N THR A 122 -0.14 10.54 -11.61
CA THR A 122 0.16 11.10 -10.28
C THR A 122 1.48 10.59 -9.70
N CYS A 123 2.24 9.80 -10.47
CA CYS A 123 3.50 9.22 -10.01
C CYS A 123 4.58 10.28 -9.80
N ASN A 124 5.22 10.22 -8.63
CA ASN A 124 6.38 11.05 -8.28
C ASN A 124 7.68 10.24 -8.20
N SER A 125 7.59 8.92 -8.17
CA SER A 125 8.72 8.00 -8.01
C SER A 125 8.74 6.97 -9.14
N PHE A 126 9.18 7.41 -10.32
CA PHE A 126 9.43 6.53 -11.47
C PHE A 126 10.76 5.79 -11.28
N PHE A 127 10.76 4.76 -10.45
CA PHE A 127 11.97 4.01 -10.12
C PHE A 127 12.02 2.67 -10.85
N SER A 128 13.21 2.33 -11.37
CA SER A 128 13.52 0.98 -11.82
C SER A 128 13.54 -0.01 -10.64
N LYS A 129 13.54 -1.30 -10.95
CA LYS A 129 13.65 -2.35 -9.92
C LYS A 129 14.83 -2.13 -8.98
N LYS A 130 16.02 -1.73 -9.51
CA LYS A 130 17.22 -1.51 -8.71
C LYS A 130 17.07 -0.31 -7.78
N GLU A 131 16.46 0.77 -8.25
CA GLU A 131 16.20 1.97 -7.45
C GLU A 131 15.20 1.69 -6.34
N TRP A 132 14.10 0.97 -6.61
CA TRP A 132 13.17 0.54 -5.58
C TRP A 132 13.84 -0.35 -4.52
N GLN A 133 14.68 -1.30 -4.93
CA GLN A 133 15.42 -2.16 -4.01
C GLN A 133 16.36 -1.34 -3.11
N TRP A 134 17.03 -0.33 -3.69
CA TRP A 134 17.86 0.60 -2.92
C TRP A 134 17.02 1.41 -1.93
N VAL A 135 15.86 1.93 -2.34
CA VAL A 135 14.92 2.66 -1.47
C VAL A 135 14.47 1.80 -0.29
N PHE A 136 14.04 0.56 -0.55
CA PHE A 136 13.63 -0.36 0.52
C PHE A 136 14.76 -0.64 1.50
N GLN A 137 15.96 -0.93 0.99
CA GLN A 137 17.15 -1.16 1.81
C GLN A 137 17.52 0.10 2.61
N LYS A 138 17.58 1.26 1.96
CA LYS A 138 17.98 2.54 2.57
C LYS A 138 17.06 2.95 3.71
N PHE A 139 15.76 2.72 3.57
CA PHE A 139 14.75 3.07 4.58
C PHE A 139 14.37 1.91 5.50
N GLY A 140 15.17 0.83 5.52
CA GLY A 140 15.03 -0.27 6.46
C GLY A 140 13.76 -1.11 6.30
N TYR A 141 13.15 -1.10 5.11
CA TYR A 141 12.00 -1.94 4.84
C TYR A 141 12.43 -3.41 4.69
N ASN A 142 11.89 -4.28 5.54
CA ASN A 142 12.22 -5.70 5.61
C ASN A 142 11.03 -6.63 5.31
N GLY A 143 9.98 -6.10 4.66
CA GLY A 143 8.82 -6.87 4.22
C GLY A 143 8.99 -7.49 2.84
N PHE A 144 7.97 -8.21 2.40
CA PHE A 144 7.88 -8.73 1.03
C PHE A 144 7.52 -7.61 0.06
N TYR A 145 8.02 -7.68 -1.18
CA TYR A 145 7.67 -6.74 -2.24
C TYR A 145 7.69 -7.37 -3.62
N GLU A 146 6.86 -6.85 -4.51
CA GLU A 146 6.79 -7.23 -5.93
C GLU A 146 6.67 -5.98 -6.81
N PHE A 147 6.91 -6.17 -8.11
CA PHE A 147 6.89 -5.10 -9.10
C PHE A 147 5.87 -5.36 -10.19
N ILE A 148 5.13 -4.32 -10.57
CA ILE A 148 4.25 -4.30 -11.73
C ILE A 148 5.01 -3.68 -12.90
N TYR A 149 4.92 -4.30 -14.08
CA TYR A 149 5.52 -3.80 -15.33
C TYR A 149 4.42 -3.62 -16.38
N PHE A 150 4.58 -2.60 -17.22
CA PHE A 150 3.65 -2.27 -18.30
C PHE A 150 4.31 -2.54 -19.64
N ASP A 151 3.93 -3.61 -20.33
CA ASP A 151 4.46 -4.03 -21.63
C ASP A 151 3.73 -3.40 -22.83
#